data_e47a026de567c3e509b6cdbf00472f03
#
_entry.id   e47a026de567c3e509b6cdbf00472f03
#
_cell.length_a   1.000
_cell.length_b   1.000
_cell.length_c   1.000
_cell.angle_alpha   90.00
_cell.angle_beta   90.00
_cell.angle_gamma   90.00
#
_symmetry.space_group_name_H-M   'P 1'
#
loop_
_entity.id
_entity.type
_entity.pdbx_description
1 polymer ?
#
loop_
_entity_poly.entity_id
_entity_poly.type
_entity_poly.pdbx_seq_one_letter_code
_entity_poly.pdbx_strand_id
1 'polypeptide(L)'
;MAKIPIKSMDYPNKMSMTYGGTGTLLVNVNKESGTGAVSFQWYKVENGKETAVDNATKNQFDLSTQKLPAGQHTFRFLATCDGYKKMSQDIVVTVQKADIRSSLITPPTAQENLTYTGQEQALITAGSVTSGGTMQYSLTENGTYSLGIPTGTDAGTYTVWYRVIGDANHKDTAPASVEVSIGKKPLTISGVTAVSKPYDGTTDAGITSVTFDGMNLNRGTDYTVTASFDDAGVGNGKNVTATVTLMGQAAKNYSLEQSSFPTTASIAKAAAPDFVKETALTIVNGHEKTYTVTLPALPKLETPKEYGAPTYELGEIKLNDGYYTSGAKVENGKLTLPIQEK
;
A
#
# COMPACT_ATOMS: atom_id res chain seq x y z
N MET A 1 57.49 54.46 -45.43
CA MET A 1 56.49 54.00 -44.51
C MET A 1 57.07 52.88 -43.64
N ALA A 2 56.99 53.00 -42.35
CA ALA A 2 57.43 51.92 -41.47
C ALA A 2 56.58 50.66 -41.72
N LYS A 3 57.24 49.51 -41.92
CA LYS A 3 56.56 48.25 -42.15
C LYS A 3 55.86 47.83 -40.83
N ILE A 4 54.58 47.43 -40.95
CA ILE A 4 53.80 46.84 -39.80
C ILE A 4 54.19 45.41 -39.70
N PRO A 5 54.90 44.94 -38.63
CA PRO A 5 55.40 43.56 -38.53
C PRO A 5 54.33 42.51 -38.43
N ILE A 6 53.18 42.83 -37.83
CA ILE A 6 52.00 41.87 -37.71
C ILE A 6 50.87 42.40 -38.63
N LYS A 7 50.65 41.73 -39.78
CA LYS A 7 49.61 42.09 -40.76
C LYS A 7 48.22 41.68 -40.26
N SER A 8 48.06 40.43 -39.91
CA SER A 8 46.80 39.89 -39.41
C SER A 8 47.01 38.78 -38.39
N MET A 9 45.98 38.48 -37.65
CA MET A 9 45.92 37.38 -36.69
C MET A 9 44.66 36.61 -37.01
N ASP A 10 44.78 35.28 -37.15
CA ASP A 10 43.67 34.35 -37.33
C ASP A 10 43.55 33.50 -36.06
N TYR A 11 42.37 33.53 -35.43
CA TYR A 11 42.08 32.86 -34.19
C TYR A 11 40.57 32.71 -34.02
N PRO A 12 40.08 31.67 -33.26
CA PRO A 12 38.65 31.52 -32.97
C PRO A 12 38.18 32.64 -32.04
N ASN A 13 37.06 33.27 -32.34
CA ASN A 13 36.40 34.24 -31.47
C ASN A 13 35.51 33.58 -30.39
N LYS A 14 35.15 32.28 -30.60
CA LYS A 14 34.37 31.48 -29.68
C LYS A 14 34.89 30.04 -29.68
N MET A 15 34.81 29.42 -28.52
CA MET A 15 35.10 28.00 -28.33
C MET A 15 34.15 27.41 -27.29
N SER A 16 33.80 26.14 -27.43
CA SER A 16 33.02 25.38 -26.44
C SER A 16 33.78 24.13 -26.03
N MET A 17 33.78 23.87 -24.72
CA MET A 17 34.34 22.65 -24.14
C MET A 17 33.45 22.20 -22.97
N THR A 18 33.63 20.96 -22.53
CA THR A 18 32.94 20.45 -21.33
C THR A 18 33.85 20.57 -20.11
N TYR A 19 33.28 20.77 -18.94
CA TYR A 19 34.02 20.82 -17.69
C TYR A 19 34.90 19.57 -17.51
N GLY A 20 36.18 19.80 -17.15
CA GLY A 20 37.17 18.73 -17.04
C GLY A 20 37.63 18.13 -18.38
N GLY A 21 37.12 18.62 -19.49
CA GLY A 21 37.57 18.23 -20.83
C GLY A 21 38.80 19.01 -21.29
N THR A 22 39.22 18.74 -22.52
CA THR A 22 40.37 19.40 -23.17
C THR A 22 39.88 20.47 -24.12
N GLY A 23 40.65 21.51 -24.28
CA GLY A 23 40.40 22.57 -25.22
C GLY A 23 41.69 23.34 -25.51
N THR A 24 41.93 23.72 -26.75
CA THR A 24 43.12 24.45 -27.15
C THR A 24 42.72 25.62 -28.01
N LEU A 25 43.18 26.82 -27.65
CA LEU A 25 43.08 27.99 -28.51
C LEU A 25 44.37 28.08 -29.33
N LEU A 26 44.26 28.19 -30.64
CA LEU A 26 45.38 28.32 -31.56
C LEU A 26 45.30 29.69 -32.25
N VAL A 27 46.43 30.34 -32.34
CA VAL A 27 46.59 31.65 -33.03
C VAL A 27 47.59 31.50 -34.14
N ASN A 28 47.18 31.90 -35.34
CA ASN A 28 48.09 32.07 -36.48
C ASN A 28 48.33 33.54 -36.72
N VAL A 29 49.58 33.93 -36.79
CA VAL A 29 49.96 35.32 -37.06
C VAL A 29 50.59 35.42 -38.44
N ASN A 30 50.00 36.25 -39.28
CA ASN A 30 50.54 36.59 -40.58
C ASN A 30 51.46 37.82 -40.34
N LYS A 31 52.76 37.62 -40.55
CA LYS A 31 53.75 38.65 -40.38
C LYS A 31 54.37 39.11 -41.71
N GLU A 32 54.98 40.34 -41.70
CA GLU A 32 55.74 40.87 -42.81
C GLU A 32 57.01 40.07 -42.99
N SER A 33 57.40 39.82 -44.24
CA SER A 33 58.70 39.18 -44.57
C SER A 33 59.87 39.93 -44.04
N GLY A 34 60.85 39.22 -43.44
CA GLY A 34 62.04 39.78 -42.86
C GLY A 34 61.91 40.39 -41.46
N THR A 35 60.76 40.17 -40.76
CA THR A 35 60.58 40.56 -39.36
C THR A 35 61.00 39.42 -38.43
N GLY A 36 61.28 39.80 -37.17
CA GLY A 36 61.73 38.88 -36.10
C GLY A 36 60.69 37.79 -35.70
N ALA A 37 60.98 37.10 -34.69
CA ALA A 37 60.03 36.08 -34.09
C ALA A 37 58.85 36.78 -33.40
N VAL A 38 57.69 36.17 -33.43
CA VAL A 38 56.51 36.59 -32.67
C VAL A 38 56.52 35.95 -31.31
N SER A 39 56.40 36.77 -30.26
CA SER A 39 56.16 36.35 -28.90
C SER A 39 54.69 36.54 -28.54
N PHE A 40 54.16 35.71 -27.65
CA PHE A 40 52.79 35.72 -27.21
C PHE A 40 52.69 35.85 -25.71
N GLN A 41 51.57 36.44 -25.21
CA GLN A 41 51.13 36.39 -23.84
C GLN A 41 49.63 36.29 -23.83
N TRP A 42 49.08 35.26 -23.17
CA TRP A 42 47.66 35.12 -22.98
C TRP A 42 47.18 35.80 -21.70
N TYR A 43 45.98 36.32 -21.75
CA TYR A 43 45.33 37.03 -20.64
C TYR A 43 43.93 36.42 -20.40
N LYS A 44 43.55 36.26 -19.15
CA LYS A 44 42.19 36.05 -18.72
C LYS A 44 41.54 37.41 -18.48
N VAL A 45 40.31 37.59 -18.95
CA VAL A 45 39.55 38.83 -18.79
C VAL A 45 38.42 38.60 -17.80
N GLU A 46 38.45 39.27 -16.66
CA GLU A 46 37.43 39.22 -15.62
C GLU A 46 37.00 40.63 -15.25
N ASN A 47 35.68 40.91 -15.30
CA ASN A 47 35.14 42.26 -15.02
C ASN A 47 35.84 43.39 -15.79
N GLY A 48 36.20 43.13 -17.05
CA GLY A 48 36.91 44.09 -17.91
C GLY A 48 38.40 44.25 -17.60
N LYS A 49 38.93 43.55 -16.60
CA LYS A 49 40.37 43.59 -16.24
C LYS A 49 41.10 42.41 -16.86
N GLU A 50 42.20 42.68 -17.52
CA GLU A 50 43.12 41.68 -18.08
C GLU A 50 44.14 41.24 -17.02
N THR A 51 44.29 39.95 -16.84
CA THR A 51 45.32 39.35 -15.97
C THR A 51 46.11 38.35 -16.81
N ALA A 52 47.44 38.54 -16.86
CA ALA A 52 48.30 37.63 -17.59
C ALA A 52 48.22 36.21 -17.01
N VAL A 53 48.10 35.23 -17.91
CA VAL A 53 48.14 33.82 -17.53
C VAL A 53 49.61 33.39 -17.49
N ASP A 54 50.05 32.88 -16.34
CA ASP A 54 51.44 32.48 -16.15
C ASP A 54 51.85 31.36 -17.12
N ASN A 55 53.05 31.52 -17.70
CA ASN A 55 53.67 30.61 -18.65
C ASN A 55 52.87 30.39 -19.95
N ALA A 56 51.81 31.12 -20.21
CA ALA A 56 51.02 31.08 -21.44
C ALA A 56 51.62 31.98 -22.53
N THR A 57 52.78 31.60 -23.02
CA THR A 57 53.59 32.42 -23.94
C THR A 57 53.75 31.79 -25.33
N LYS A 58 52.95 30.79 -25.66
CA LYS A 58 52.95 30.15 -26.97
C LYS A 58 51.75 30.61 -27.79
N ASN A 59 51.80 30.39 -29.13
CA ASN A 59 50.66 30.62 -30.03
C ASN A 59 49.53 29.62 -29.81
N GLN A 60 49.76 28.62 -28.99
CA GLN A 60 48.77 27.60 -28.58
C GLN A 60 48.57 27.70 -27.07
N PHE A 61 47.31 27.77 -26.65
CA PHE A 61 46.94 27.86 -25.24
C PHE A 61 46.05 26.70 -24.84
N ASP A 62 46.55 25.83 -23.99
CA ASP A 62 45.84 24.68 -23.47
C ASP A 62 44.94 25.12 -22.29
N LEU A 63 43.64 25.09 -22.50
CA LEU A 63 42.61 25.47 -21.52
C LEU A 63 42.44 24.42 -20.41
N SER A 64 42.85 23.17 -20.63
CA SER A 64 42.71 22.12 -19.62
C SER A 64 43.49 22.40 -18.34
N THR A 65 44.60 23.17 -18.47
CA THR A 65 45.44 23.57 -17.35
C THR A 65 44.79 24.65 -16.47
N GLN A 66 43.72 25.31 -16.97
CA GLN A 66 43.08 26.43 -16.29
C GLN A 66 42.00 26.01 -15.29
N LYS A 67 41.59 24.75 -15.30
CA LYS A 67 40.51 24.21 -14.43
C LYS A 67 39.27 25.10 -14.41
N LEU A 68 38.84 25.57 -15.57
CA LEU A 68 37.73 26.52 -15.70
C LEU A 68 36.41 25.88 -15.25
N PRO A 69 35.66 26.53 -14.35
CA PRO A 69 34.30 26.06 -13.99
C PRO A 69 33.34 26.20 -15.17
N ALA A 70 32.20 25.56 -15.12
CA ALA A 70 31.15 25.72 -16.11
C ALA A 70 30.68 27.18 -16.14
N GLY A 71 30.49 27.70 -17.37
CA GLY A 71 30.15 29.10 -17.58
C GLY A 71 30.93 29.70 -18.75
N GLN A 72 30.88 31.02 -18.89
CA GLN A 72 31.61 31.74 -19.91
C GLN A 72 32.88 32.36 -19.33
N HIS A 73 33.97 32.20 -20.05
CA HIS A 73 35.27 32.75 -19.71
C HIS A 73 35.83 33.52 -20.92
N THR A 74 36.41 34.68 -20.70
CA THR A 74 36.94 35.52 -21.77
C THR A 74 38.44 35.53 -21.68
N PHE A 75 39.08 35.32 -22.83
CA PHE A 75 40.53 35.39 -22.98
C PHE A 75 40.90 36.39 -24.09
N ARG A 76 42.08 36.91 -23.98
CA ARG A 76 42.78 37.67 -25.02
C ARG A 76 44.21 37.21 -25.13
N PHE A 77 44.85 37.50 -26.22
CA PHE A 77 46.28 37.33 -26.33
C PHE A 77 46.93 38.59 -26.93
N LEU A 78 48.11 38.82 -26.50
CA LEU A 78 49.04 39.86 -27.04
C LEU A 78 50.09 39.18 -27.91
N ALA A 79 50.19 39.56 -29.17
CA ALA A 79 51.28 39.18 -30.05
C ALA A 79 52.26 40.37 -30.16
N THR A 80 53.58 40.13 -30.00
CA THR A 80 54.62 41.13 -30.11
C THR A 80 55.65 40.68 -31.09
N CYS A 81 56.04 41.56 -32.06
CA CYS A 81 57.04 41.33 -33.08
C CYS A 81 57.83 42.66 -33.33
N ASP A 82 59.11 42.63 -33.18
CA ASP A 82 59.97 43.80 -33.39
C ASP A 82 59.50 45.12 -32.68
N GLY A 83 59.00 44.94 -31.42
CA GLY A 83 58.48 46.04 -30.61
C GLY A 83 57.01 46.42 -30.94
N TYR A 84 56.46 45.97 -32.05
CA TYR A 84 55.03 46.14 -32.41
C TYR A 84 54.16 45.21 -31.63
N LYS A 85 53.14 45.75 -30.97
CA LYS A 85 52.18 44.99 -30.13
C LYS A 85 50.79 44.98 -30.77
N LYS A 86 50.16 43.84 -30.84
CA LYS A 86 48.77 43.66 -31.32
C LYS A 86 47.98 42.73 -30.41
N MET A 87 46.93 43.29 -29.79
CA MET A 87 46.02 42.57 -28.90
C MET A 87 44.88 41.96 -29.72
N SER A 88 44.44 40.76 -29.37
CA SER A 88 43.24 40.16 -29.93
C SER A 88 41.97 40.87 -29.47
N GLN A 89 40.87 40.61 -30.16
CA GLN A 89 39.53 40.80 -29.61
C GLN A 89 39.28 39.74 -28.54
N ASP A 90 38.13 39.83 -27.87
CA ASP A 90 37.68 38.83 -26.91
C ASP A 90 37.50 37.47 -27.58
N ILE A 91 38.00 36.42 -26.94
CA ILE A 91 37.80 35.03 -27.26
C ILE A 91 36.94 34.47 -26.15
N VAL A 92 35.68 34.13 -26.46
CA VAL A 92 34.72 33.59 -25.48
C VAL A 92 34.80 32.08 -25.45
N VAL A 93 35.21 31.55 -24.32
CA VAL A 93 35.23 30.11 -24.06
C VAL A 93 34.00 29.75 -23.20
N THR A 94 33.09 28.95 -23.76
CA THR A 94 31.95 28.43 -23.03
C THR A 94 32.26 27.02 -22.52
N VAL A 95 32.35 26.88 -21.20
CA VAL A 95 32.51 25.60 -20.53
C VAL A 95 31.11 25.07 -20.17
N GLN A 96 30.72 24.00 -20.79
CA GLN A 96 29.44 23.31 -20.52
C GLN A 96 29.57 22.43 -19.29
N LYS A 97 28.46 22.23 -18.55
CA LYS A 97 28.42 21.26 -17.48
C LYS A 97 28.72 19.86 -18.00
N ALA A 98 29.50 19.11 -17.25
CA ALA A 98 29.80 17.70 -17.54
C ALA A 98 28.71 16.76 -17.02
N ASP A 99 28.59 15.58 -17.60
CA ASP A 99 27.81 14.50 -17.02
C ASP A 99 28.56 13.90 -15.81
N ILE A 100 27.83 13.48 -14.78
CA ILE A 100 28.41 12.78 -13.64
C ILE A 100 28.73 11.35 -14.07
N ARG A 101 29.97 10.92 -13.88
CA ARG A 101 30.38 9.55 -14.24
C ARG A 101 29.67 8.53 -13.38
N SER A 102 29.14 7.48 -14.00
CA SER A 102 28.44 6.39 -13.30
C SER A 102 29.29 5.73 -12.21
N SER A 103 30.61 5.65 -12.40
CA SER A 103 31.56 5.13 -11.40
C SER A 103 31.64 5.94 -10.09
N LEU A 104 31.11 7.17 -10.09
CA LEU A 104 31.03 8.02 -8.89
C LEU A 104 29.70 7.86 -8.13
N ILE A 105 28.75 7.11 -8.67
CA ILE A 105 27.39 6.93 -8.14
C ILE A 105 27.25 5.49 -7.64
N THR A 106 26.91 5.35 -6.36
CA THR A 106 26.44 4.08 -5.80
C THR A 106 24.92 4.19 -5.64
N PRO A 107 24.11 3.45 -6.42
CA PRO A 107 22.66 3.48 -6.31
C PRO A 107 22.18 3.10 -4.91
N PRO A 108 21.01 3.57 -4.47
CA PRO A 108 20.34 3.06 -3.28
C PRO A 108 19.92 1.60 -3.49
N THR A 109 19.80 0.84 -2.39
CA THR A 109 19.30 -0.53 -2.41
C THR A 109 18.01 -0.64 -1.62
N ALA A 110 17.09 -1.52 -2.04
CA ALA A 110 15.87 -1.81 -1.30
C ALA A 110 16.19 -2.38 0.08
N GLN A 111 15.38 -2.00 1.08
CA GLN A 111 15.38 -2.73 2.34
C GLN A 111 14.68 -4.08 2.14
N GLU A 112 15.26 -5.12 2.71
CA GLU A 112 14.74 -6.48 2.59
C GLU A 112 13.90 -6.87 3.81
N ASN A 113 12.99 -7.84 3.60
CA ASN A 113 12.20 -8.48 4.66
C ASN A 113 11.36 -7.53 5.50
N LEU A 114 10.95 -6.38 4.93
CA LEU A 114 10.03 -5.48 5.61
C LEU A 114 8.66 -6.15 5.75
N THR A 115 8.11 -6.08 6.95
CA THR A 115 6.76 -6.56 7.28
C THR A 115 6.01 -5.43 7.97
N TYR A 116 4.72 -5.32 7.74
CA TYR A 116 3.87 -4.30 8.35
C TYR A 116 4.01 -4.28 9.87
N THR A 117 4.31 -3.11 10.43
CA THR A 117 4.48 -2.88 11.88
C THR A 117 3.49 -1.87 12.45
N GLY A 118 2.79 -1.13 11.57
CA GLY A 118 1.98 0.02 11.95
C GLY A 118 2.78 1.32 12.14
N GLN A 119 4.11 1.26 11.97
CA GLN A 119 5.01 2.41 12.06
C GLN A 119 5.68 2.67 10.71
N GLU A 120 6.15 3.89 10.51
CA GLU A 120 6.97 4.24 9.36
C GLU A 120 8.29 3.43 9.35
N GLN A 121 8.64 2.88 8.21
CA GLN A 121 9.85 2.10 7.98
C GLN A 121 10.62 2.70 6.80
N ALA A 122 11.94 2.83 6.92
CA ALA A 122 12.79 3.21 5.80
C ALA A 122 12.67 2.18 4.68
N LEU A 123 12.47 2.65 3.44
CA LEU A 123 12.28 1.77 2.29
C LEU A 123 13.59 1.33 1.65
N ILE A 124 14.64 2.16 1.79
CA ILE A 124 15.92 1.93 1.13
C ILE A 124 17.09 2.16 2.09
N THR A 125 18.21 1.53 1.78
CA THR A 125 19.52 2.01 2.21
C THR A 125 19.97 3.09 1.24
N ALA A 126 20.45 4.22 1.76
CA ALA A 126 20.88 5.36 0.95
C ALA A 126 21.95 4.99 -0.06
N GLY A 127 21.80 5.48 -1.27
CA GLY A 127 22.90 5.56 -2.22
C GLY A 127 23.88 6.66 -1.88
N SER A 128 24.98 6.76 -2.61
CA SER A 128 26.00 7.79 -2.42
C SER A 128 26.53 8.33 -3.74
N VAL A 129 27.08 9.53 -3.67
CA VAL A 129 27.81 10.18 -4.77
C VAL A 129 29.13 10.67 -4.21
N THR A 130 30.25 10.25 -4.78
CA THR A 130 31.57 10.63 -4.27
C THR A 130 31.99 12.04 -4.68
N SER A 131 31.50 12.53 -5.82
CA SER A 131 31.72 13.91 -6.29
C SER A 131 30.75 14.26 -7.43
N GLY A 132 30.58 15.56 -7.67
CA GLY A 132 29.83 16.09 -8.81
C GLY A 132 28.36 16.42 -8.51
N GLY A 133 27.85 16.12 -7.31
CA GLY A 133 26.47 16.43 -6.97
C GLY A 133 26.00 15.79 -5.67
N THR A 134 24.69 15.80 -5.48
CA THR A 134 24.03 15.29 -4.27
C THR A 134 22.85 14.41 -4.65
N MET A 135 22.77 13.22 -4.05
CA MET A 135 21.66 12.28 -4.29
C MET A 135 20.41 12.74 -3.57
N GLN A 136 19.29 12.63 -4.26
CA GLN A 136 17.97 12.95 -3.74
C GLN A 136 16.97 11.84 -4.11
N TYR A 137 15.89 11.72 -3.32
CA TYR A 137 14.90 10.66 -3.40
C TYR A 137 13.47 11.21 -3.47
N SER A 138 12.58 10.44 -4.10
CA SER A 138 11.14 10.72 -4.16
C SER A 138 10.35 9.41 -4.22
N LEU A 139 9.08 9.42 -3.80
CA LEU A 139 8.16 8.30 -4.01
C LEU A 139 7.43 8.36 -5.35
N THR A 140 7.66 9.41 -6.13
CA THR A 140 7.09 9.56 -7.48
C THR A 140 8.14 10.11 -8.44
N GLU A 141 8.13 9.66 -9.70
CA GLU A 141 9.13 10.05 -10.70
C GLU A 141 9.24 11.56 -10.89
N ASN A 142 8.09 12.23 -11.03
CA ASN A 142 7.99 13.66 -11.28
C ASN A 142 7.64 14.47 -10.02
N GLY A 143 7.84 13.88 -8.82
CA GLY A 143 7.54 14.52 -7.56
C GLY A 143 8.64 15.42 -7.03
N THR A 144 8.48 15.85 -5.79
CA THR A 144 9.51 16.61 -5.07
C THR A 144 10.57 15.63 -4.56
N TYR A 145 11.80 15.84 -4.99
CA TYR A 145 12.96 15.11 -4.51
C TYR A 145 13.56 15.78 -3.28
N SER A 146 13.97 15.00 -2.29
CA SER A 146 14.59 15.46 -1.06
C SER A 146 15.81 14.63 -0.66
N LEU A 147 16.57 15.09 0.33
CA LEU A 147 17.71 14.35 0.89
C LEU A 147 17.26 13.23 1.85
N GLY A 148 16.03 13.29 2.36
CA GLY A 148 15.49 12.32 3.31
C GLY A 148 15.26 10.96 2.66
N ILE A 149 15.50 9.89 3.42
CA ILE A 149 15.19 8.54 3.01
C ILE A 149 13.67 8.36 3.00
N PRO A 150 13.07 7.94 1.88
CA PRO A 150 11.64 7.68 1.82
C PRO A 150 11.22 6.57 2.78
N THR A 151 10.06 6.75 3.42
CA THR A 151 9.45 5.80 4.35
C THR A 151 8.12 5.28 3.82
N GLY A 152 7.72 4.10 4.30
CA GLY A 152 6.40 3.51 4.08
C GLY A 152 5.84 2.94 5.36
N THR A 153 4.52 2.96 5.51
CA THR A 153 3.84 2.41 6.70
C THR A 153 3.03 1.17 6.32
N ASP A 154 2.21 1.26 5.28
CA ASP A 154 1.29 0.20 4.89
C ASP A 154 2.00 -0.92 4.11
N ALA A 155 1.46 -2.13 4.19
CA ALA A 155 1.89 -3.22 3.32
C ALA A 155 1.58 -2.91 1.84
N GLY A 156 2.53 -3.25 0.98
CA GLY A 156 2.43 -2.99 -0.46
C GLY A 156 3.80 -2.79 -1.09
N THR A 157 3.79 -2.58 -2.39
CA THR A 157 4.99 -2.28 -3.18
C THR A 157 5.13 -0.77 -3.34
N TYR A 158 6.33 -0.28 -3.11
CA TYR A 158 6.72 1.12 -3.24
C TYR A 158 7.79 1.23 -4.31
N THR A 159 7.69 2.26 -5.14
CA THR A 159 8.76 2.64 -6.07
C THR A 159 9.46 3.86 -5.52
N VAL A 160 10.73 3.72 -5.18
CA VAL A 160 11.57 4.82 -4.74
C VAL A 160 12.39 5.30 -5.92
N TRP A 161 12.17 6.53 -6.34
CA TRP A 161 12.92 7.23 -7.37
C TRP A 161 14.10 7.95 -6.77
N TYR A 162 15.23 7.96 -7.46
CA TYR A 162 16.42 8.69 -7.07
C TYR A 162 17.08 9.35 -8.25
N ARG A 163 17.74 10.44 -8.01
CA ARG A 163 18.58 11.17 -8.98
C ARG A 163 19.71 11.87 -8.27
N VAL A 164 20.73 12.28 -9.00
CA VAL A 164 21.76 13.18 -8.50
C VAL A 164 21.50 14.57 -9.05
N ILE A 165 21.36 15.55 -8.17
CA ILE A 165 21.41 16.97 -8.54
C ILE A 165 22.86 17.35 -8.68
N GLY A 166 23.26 17.74 -9.90
CA GLY A 166 24.60 18.15 -10.21
C GLY A 166 25.00 19.45 -9.48
N ASP A 167 26.28 19.57 -9.19
CA ASP A 167 26.84 20.80 -8.65
C ASP A 167 26.92 21.92 -9.73
N ALA A 168 27.66 22.97 -9.45
CA ALA A 168 27.85 24.08 -10.40
C ALA A 168 28.43 23.62 -11.75
N ASN A 169 29.22 22.54 -11.76
CA ASN A 169 29.98 22.05 -12.91
C ASN A 169 29.38 20.79 -13.59
N HIS A 170 28.37 20.17 -12.99
CA HIS A 170 27.79 18.93 -13.47
C HIS A 170 26.29 19.09 -13.74
N LYS A 171 25.79 18.31 -14.69
CA LYS A 171 24.36 18.18 -14.98
C LYS A 171 23.69 17.27 -13.97
N ASP A 172 22.39 17.46 -13.77
CA ASP A 172 21.55 16.49 -13.06
C ASP A 172 21.52 15.16 -13.83
N THR A 173 21.43 14.05 -13.10
CA THR A 173 21.18 12.74 -13.75
C THR A 173 19.70 12.59 -14.08
N ALA A 174 19.40 11.73 -15.04
CA ALA A 174 18.05 11.25 -15.22
C ALA A 174 17.61 10.47 -13.96
N PRO A 175 16.30 10.51 -13.59
CA PRO A 175 15.77 9.69 -12.52
C PRO A 175 15.93 8.19 -12.82
N ALA A 176 16.22 7.43 -11.78
CA ALA A 176 16.17 5.98 -11.79
C ALA A 176 15.38 5.50 -10.56
N SER A 177 14.96 4.25 -10.52
CA SER A 177 14.12 3.74 -9.45
C SER A 177 14.60 2.40 -8.90
N VAL A 178 14.16 2.13 -7.66
CA VAL A 178 14.26 0.84 -7.00
C VAL A 178 12.90 0.48 -6.40
N GLU A 179 12.46 -0.75 -6.58
CA GLU A 179 11.23 -1.26 -5.97
C GLU A 179 11.53 -1.91 -4.63
N VAL A 180 10.64 -1.72 -3.67
CA VAL A 180 10.70 -2.29 -2.32
C VAL A 180 9.31 -2.65 -1.86
N SER A 181 9.17 -3.76 -1.14
CA SER A 181 7.87 -4.22 -0.64
C SER A 181 7.86 -4.34 0.86
N ILE A 182 6.80 -3.82 1.48
CA ILE A 182 6.43 -4.12 2.86
C ILE A 182 5.41 -5.25 2.80
N GLY A 183 5.76 -6.42 3.33
CA GLY A 183 4.89 -7.58 3.39
C GLY A 183 3.73 -7.39 4.38
N LYS A 184 2.63 -8.11 4.16
CA LYS A 184 1.54 -8.17 5.14
C LYS A 184 2.00 -8.89 6.39
N LYS A 185 1.54 -8.42 7.56
CA LYS A 185 1.79 -9.10 8.83
C LYS A 185 0.84 -10.31 8.96
N PRO A 186 1.36 -11.52 9.25
CA PRO A 186 0.53 -12.66 9.56
C PRO A 186 -0.37 -12.39 10.77
N LEU A 187 -1.62 -12.85 10.71
CA LEU A 187 -2.62 -12.70 11.75
C LEU A 187 -3.28 -14.03 12.02
N THR A 188 -3.24 -14.47 13.26
CA THR A 188 -3.82 -15.73 13.74
C THR A 188 -5.17 -15.47 14.40
N ILE A 189 -6.13 -16.32 14.15
CA ILE A 189 -7.41 -16.37 14.87
C ILE A 189 -7.30 -17.44 15.95
N SER A 190 -7.45 -17.05 17.21
CA SER A 190 -7.37 -17.95 18.36
C SER A 190 -8.72 -18.53 18.80
N GLY A 191 -9.83 -17.98 18.32
CA GLY A 191 -11.13 -18.48 18.69
C GLY A 191 -12.27 -17.96 17.84
N VAL A 192 -13.27 -18.83 17.62
CA VAL A 192 -14.54 -18.50 16.99
C VAL A 192 -15.67 -19.14 17.80
N THR A 193 -16.67 -18.34 18.16
CA THR A 193 -17.83 -18.82 18.92
C THR A 193 -19.08 -18.77 18.07
N ALA A 194 -19.67 -19.93 17.81
CA ALA A 194 -20.95 -20.05 17.12
C ALA A 194 -22.14 -19.99 18.09
N VAL A 195 -23.29 -19.61 17.57
CA VAL A 195 -24.56 -19.53 18.31
C VAL A 195 -25.41 -20.72 17.98
N SER A 196 -25.96 -21.37 19.02
CA SER A 196 -27.04 -22.37 18.83
C SER A 196 -28.32 -21.70 18.40
N LYS A 197 -29.09 -22.37 17.54
CA LYS A 197 -30.36 -21.85 17.01
C LYS A 197 -31.50 -22.88 17.14
N PRO A 198 -32.76 -22.44 17.12
CA PRO A 198 -33.88 -23.35 16.85
C PRO A 198 -33.80 -23.80 15.38
N TYR A 199 -34.39 -24.97 15.12
CA TYR A 199 -34.52 -25.48 13.76
C TYR A 199 -35.34 -24.52 12.88
N ASP A 200 -34.77 -24.16 11.75
CA ASP A 200 -35.36 -23.27 10.75
C ASP A 200 -35.24 -23.82 9.31
N GLY A 201 -34.76 -25.07 9.17
CA GLY A 201 -34.54 -25.72 7.88
C GLY A 201 -33.29 -25.29 7.11
N THR A 202 -32.48 -24.40 7.66
CA THR A 202 -31.25 -23.87 7.02
C THR A 202 -29.98 -24.35 7.71
N THR A 203 -28.86 -24.33 6.98
CA THR A 203 -27.54 -24.59 7.54
C THR A 203 -26.85 -23.31 8.05
N ASP A 204 -27.46 -22.14 7.91
CA ASP A 204 -26.85 -20.88 8.35
C ASP A 204 -26.57 -20.90 9.85
N ALA A 205 -25.33 -20.50 10.22
CA ALA A 205 -24.90 -20.41 11.60
C ALA A 205 -24.56 -18.98 11.98
N GLY A 206 -25.00 -18.55 13.15
CA GLY A 206 -24.61 -17.26 13.74
C GLY A 206 -23.24 -17.37 14.40
N ILE A 207 -22.42 -16.31 14.31
CA ILE A 207 -21.16 -16.17 15.05
C ILE A 207 -21.27 -14.97 15.99
N THR A 208 -21.01 -15.19 17.27
CA THR A 208 -20.98 -14.13 18.28
C THR A 208 -19.66 -13.43 18.35
N SER A 209 -18.55 -14.18 18.29
CA SER A 209 -17.22 -13.60 18.41
C SER A 209 -16.20 -14.31 17.54
N VAL A 210 -15.21 -13.50 17.08
CA VAL A 210 -13.96 -13.94 16.50
C VAL A 210 -12.86 -13.28 17.30
N THR A 211 -11.90 -14.03 17.79
CA THR A 211 -10.77 -13.52 18.59
C THR A 211 -9.50 -13.63 17.77
N PHE A 212 -8.81 -12.50 17.63
CA PHE A 212 -7.53 -12.40 16.93
C PHE A 212 -6.40 -12.26 17.94
N ASP A 213 -5.29 -12.95 17.70
CA ASP A 213 -4.14 -12.87 18.61
C ASP A 213 -3.50 -11.49 18.59
N GLY A 214 -3.42 -10.88 19.78
CA GLY A 214 -2.75 -9.60 20.02
C GLY A 214 -3.42 -8.38 19.38
N MET A 215 -4.68 -8.49 18.91
CA MET A 215 -5.35 -7.39 18.20
C MET A 215 -6.86 -7.44 18.35
N ASN A 216 -7.48 -6.26 18.39
CA ASN A 216 -8.93 -6.10 18.34
C ASN A 216 -9.32 -5.56 16.97
N LEU A 217 -10.08 -6.35 16.21
CA LEU A 217 -10.68 -5.97 14.94
C LEU A 217 -12.18 -5.83 15.06
N ASN A 218 -12.77 -4.89 14.32
CA ASN A 218 -14.20 -4.61 14.33
C ASN A 218 -14.89 -5.35 13.19
N ARG A 219 -15.93 -6.15 13.55
CA ARG A 219 -16.76 -6.81 12.56
C ARG A 219 -17.52 -5.78 11.72
N GLY A 220 -17.53 -5.97 10.41
CA GLY A 220 -18.19 -5.07 9.44
C GLY A 220 -17.29 -3.96 8.89
N THR A 221 -16.17 -3.61 9.54
CA THR A 221 -15.18 -2.66 9.04
C THR A 221 -13.85 -3.32 8.71
N ASP A 222 -13.35 -4.17 9.61
CA ASP A 222 -12.04 -4.80 9.50
C ASP A 222 -12.15 -6.25 9.02
N TYR A 223 -13.27 -6.92 9.31
CA TYR A 223 -13.53 -8.26 8.83
C TYR A 223 -15.03 -8.58 8.71
N THR A 224 -15.33 -9.59 7.89
CA THR A 224 -16.63 -10.29 7.86
C THR A 224 -16.42 -11.75 8.27
N VAL A 225 -17.51 -12.37 8.76
CA VAL A 225 -17.55 -13.79 9.04
C VAL A 225 -18.87 -14.38 8.56
N THR A 226 -18.79 -15.49 7.83
CA THR A 226 -19.91 -16.35 7.47
C THR A 226 -19.71 -17.71 8.12
N ALA A 227 -20.78 -18.42 8.43
CA ALA A 227 -20.65 -19.74 9.01
C ALA A 227 -21.83 -20.63 8.60
N SER A 228 -21.60 -21.93 8.56
CA SER A 228 -22.61 -22.92 8.25
C SER A 228 -22.43 -24.17 9.09
N PHE A 229 -23.57 -24.77 9.47
CA PHE A 229 -23.62 -26.15 9.96
C PHE A 229 -23.39 -27.15 8.82
N ASP A 230 -22.87 -28.33 9.14
CA ASP A 230 -22.68 -29.40 8.16
C ASP A 230 -24.00 -29.88 7.55
N ASP A 231 -25.09 -29.89 8.35
CA ASP A 231 -26.45 -30.17 7.92
C ASP A 231 -27.47 -29.37 8.76
N ALA A 232 -28.71 -29.24 8.28
CA ALA A 232 -29.76 -28.45 8.91
C ALA A 232 -30.52 -29.24 10.03
N GLY A 233 -30.24 -30.53 10.25
CA GLY A 233 -30.99 -31.36 11.20
C GLY A 233 -30.73 -30.97 12.67
N VAL A 234 -31.72 -31.27 13.52
CA VAL A 234 -31.62 -31.07 14.97
C VAL A 234 -30.50 -31.91 15.58
N GLY A 235 -29.71 -31.32 16.46
CA GLY A 235 -28.62 -32.02 17.15
C GLY A 235 -27.81 -31.10 18.07
N ASN A 236 -27.18 -31.71 19.06
CA ASN A 236 -26.27 -31.02 19.98
C ASN A 236 -24.82 -31.10 19.46
N GLY A 237 -24.05 -30.06 19.68
CA GLY A 237 -22.62 -30.05 19.37
C GLY A 237 -22.29 -30.32 17.90
N LYS A 238 -23.14 -29.88 16.97
CA LYS A 238 -22.96 -30.06 15.54
C LYS A 238 -21.79 -29.22 15.07
N ASN A 239 -21.05 -29.72 14.09
CA ASN A 239 -19.95 -28.98 13.49
C ASN A 239 -20.47 -27.75 12.75
N VAL A 240 -19.75 -26.67 12.93
CA VAL A 240 -19.94 -25.41 12.23
C VAL A 240 -18.61 -25.00 11.62
N THR A 241 -18.62 -24.68 10.35
CA THR A 241 -17.46 -24.12 9.65
C THR A 241 -17.67 -22.61 9.51
N ALA A 242 -16.81 -21.82 10.14
CA ALA A 242 -16.78 -20.36 10.02
C ALA A 242 -15.70 -19.93 9.05
N THR A 243 -16.00 -19.00 8.15
CA THR A 243 -15.05 -18.40 7.22
C THR A 243 -14.92 -16.92 7.53
N VAL A 244 -13.71 -16.48 7.83
CA VAL A 244 -13.37 -15.07 8.14
C VAL A 244 -12.65 -14.45 6.95
N THR A 245 -13.08 -13.25 6.56
CA THR A 245 -12.48 -12.47 5.47
C THR A 245 -12.12 -11.09 6.01
N LEU A 246 -10.84 -10.71 5.90
CA LEU A 246 -10.39 -9.37 6.25
C LEU A 246 -10.89 -8.34 5.23
N MET A 247 -11.11 -7.11 5.69
CA MET A 247 -11.61 -5.99 4.90
C MET A 247 -10.80 -4.71 5.19
N GLY A 248 -10.96 -3.70 4.34
CA GLY A 248 -10.41 -2.37 4.56
C GLY A 248 -8.90 -2.38 4.83
N GLN A 249 -8.48 -1.63 5.83
CA GLN A 249 -7.06 -1.55 6.23
C GLN A 249 -6.52 -2.86 6.79
N ALA A 250 -7.37 -3.67 7.43
CA ALA A 250 -6.95 -4.99 7.89
C ALA A 250 -6.57 -5.90 6.70
N ALA A 251 -7.39 -5.92 5.64
CA ALA A 251 -7.08 -6.68 4.42
C ALA A 251 -5.82 -6.17 3.70
N LYS A 252 -5.53 -4.87 3.79
CA LYS A 252 -4.35 -4.26 3.21
C LYS A 252 -3.08 -4.71 3.92
N ASN A 253 -3.09 -4.71 5.25
CA ASN A 253 -1.89 -4.78 6.09
C ASN A 253 -1.66 -6.15 6.74
N TYR A 254 -2.68 -7.00 6.79
CA TYR A 254 -2.61 -8.32 7.41
C TYR A 254 -2.98 -9.44 6.44
N SER A 255 -2.50 -10.64 6.71
CA SER A 255 -2.90 -11.87 6.05
C SER A 255 -3.30 -12.90 7.10
N LEU A 256 -4.48 -13.53 6.95
CA LEU A 256 -4.85 -14.65 7.80
C LEU A 256 -4.00 -15.87 7.42
N GLU A 257 -3.42 -16.52 8.43
CA GLU A 257 -2.73 -17.81 8.24
C GLU A 257 -3.73 -18.91 7.87
N GLN A 258 -4.94 -18.82 8.44
CA GLN A 258 -6.07 -19.70 8.14
C GLN A 258 -7.34 -18.86 8.08
N SER A 259 -8.19 -19.05 7.10
CA SER A 259 -9.45 -18.32 6.93
C SER A 259 -10.69 -19.13 7.34
N SER A 260 -10.57 -20.46 7.44
CA SER A 260 -11.66 -21.39 7.78
C SER A 260 -11.43 -22.05 9.13
N PHE A 261 -12.40 -21.93 10.03
CA PHE A 261 -12.29 -22.39 11.43
C PHE A 261 -13.44 -23.30 11.78
N PRO A 262 -13.17 -24.53 12.27
CA PRO A 262 -14.18 -25.40 12.85
C PRO A 262 -14.57 -24.89 14.25
N THR A 263 -15.86 -24.94 14.54
CA THR A 263 -16.43 -24.73 15.88
C THR A 263 -17.68 -25.60 16.02
N THR A 264 -18.39 -25.51 17.12
CA THR A 264 -19.60 -26.28 17.31
C THR A 264 -20.74 -25.45 17.88
N ALA A 265 -21.96 -25.78 17.50
CA ALA A 265 -23.17 -25.23 18.08
C ALA A 265 -24.31 -26.26 17.99
N SER A 266 -25.44 -25.97 18.60
CA SER A 266 -26.59 -26.89 18.57
C SER A 266 -27.73 -26.32 17.73
N ILE A 267 -28.45 -27.21 17.05
CA ILE A 267 -29.76 -26.90 16.47
C ILE A 267 -30.79 -27.55 17.36
N ALA A 268 -31.52 -26.75 18.13
CA ALA A 268 -32.61 -27.23 18.98
C ALA A 268 -33.88 -27.50 18.14
N LYS A 269 -34.76 -28.32 18.66
CA LYS A 269 -36.07 -28.45 18.05
C LYS A 269 -36.81 -27.13 18.02
N ALA A 270 -37.50 -26.81 16.93
CA ALA A 270 -38.36 -25.66 16.86
C ALA A 270 -39.51 -25.79 17.89
N ALA A 271 -39.97 -24.66 18.42
CA ALA A 271 -41.20 -24.68 19.21
C ALA A 271 -42.36 -25.16 18.33
N ALA A 272 -43.09 -26.13 18.84
CA ALA A 272 -44.30 -26.55 18.15
C ALA A 272 -45.27 -25.34 18.09
N PRO A 273 -45.97 -25.14 16.96
CA PRO A 273 -47.00 -24.13 16.92
C PRO A 273 -48.10 -24.44 17.98
N ASP A 274 -48.54 -23.44 18.70
CA ASP A 274 -49.64 -23.57 19.63
C ASP A 274 -50.91 -23.88 18.87
N PHE A 275 -51.37 -25.14 18.95
CA PHE A 275 -52.68 -25.54 18.46
C PHE A 275 -53.69 -25.44 19.58
N VAL A 276 -54.14 -24.27 19.93
CA VAL A 276 -55.26 -24.08 20.86
C VAL A 276 -56.54 -24.28 20.04
N LYS A 277 -57.11 -25.43 20.14
CA LYS A 277 -58.49 -25.69 19.66
C LYS A 277 -59.37 -25.96 20.86
N GLU A 278 -60.06 -24.92 21.33
CA GLU A 278 -61.15 -25.11 22.32
C GLU A 278 -62.28 -25.91 21.67
N THR A 279 -62.67 -26.96 22.33
CA THR A 279 -63.77 -27.74 21.89
C THR A 279 -64.90 -27.64 22.92
N ALA A 280 -65.98 -26.92 22.57
CA ALA A 280 -67.18 -26.91 23.35
C ALA A 280 -67.90 -28.21 23.19
N LEU A 281 -68.16 -28.87 24.28
CA LEU A 281 -68.95 -30.11 24.32
C LEU A 281 -70.24 -29.85 25.06
N THR A 282 -71.39 -30.10 24.41
CA THR A 282 -72.65 -30.03 25.08
C THR A 282 -73.02 -31.44 25.57
N ILE A 283 -73.08 -31.61 26.89
CA ILE A 283 -73.53 -32.84 27.52
C ILE A 283 -75.02 -32.63 27.94
N VAL A 284 -75.87 -33.45 27.45
CA VAL A 284 -77.32 -33.44 27.83
C VAL A 284 -77.48 -34.21 29.12
N ASN A 285 -78.15 -33.59 30.09
CA ASN A 285 -78.29 -34.03 31.46
C ASN A 285 -78.80 -35.46 31.60
N GLY A 286 -78.12 -36.23 32.41
CA GLY A 286 -78.79 -37.11 33.37
C GLY A 286 -78.61 -38.59 33.25
N HIS A 287 -77.79 -39.18 32.39
CA HIS A 287 -77.74 -40.62 32.34
C HIS A 287 -76.40 -41.32 32.33
N GLU A 288 -75.32 -40.61 32.04
CA GLU A 288 -73.98 -41.22 32.09
C GLU A 288 -73.09 -40.56 33.13
N LYS A 289 -72.44 -41.40 33.96
CA LYS A 289 -71.48 -40.89 34.95
C LYS A 289 -70.05 -40.60 34.37
N THR A 290 -69.83 -41.04 33.15
CA THR A 290 -68.51 -40.82 32.50
C THR A 290 -68.73 -40.63 31.00
N TYR A 291 -68.24 -39.51 30.49
CA TYR A 291 -68.30 -39.23 29.07
C TYR A 291 -66.95 -39.48 28.44
N THR A 292 -66.91 -40.08 27.25
CA THR A 292 -65.71 -40.26 26.46
C THR A 292 -65.85 -39.55 25.13
N VAL A 293 -64.97 -38.66 24.86
CA VAL A 293 -64.94 -37.84 23.64
C VAL A 293 -63.69 -38.16 22.83
N THR A 294 -63.92 -38.49 21.55
CA THR A 294 -62.80 -38.60 20.61
C THR A 294 -62.27 -37.17 20.27
N LEU A 295 -61.03 -36.92 20.57
CA LEU A 295 -60.43 -35.66 20.27
C LEU A 295 -60.14 -35.53 18.78
N PRO A 296 -60.10 -34.33 18.23
CA PRO A 296 -59.65 -34.09 16.86
C PRO A 296 -58.27 -34.73 16.64
N ALA A 297 -57.99 -35.22 15.45
CA ALA A 297 -56.69 -35.78 15.14
C ALA A 297 -55.63 -34.69 15.32
N LEU A 298 -54.52 -35.05 15.98
CA LEU A 298 -53.37 -34.17 16.08
C LEU A 298 -52.82 -33.87 14.67
N PRO A 299 -52.36 -32.64 14.41
CA PRO A 299 -51.81 -32.31 13.12
C PRO A 299 -50.63 -33.22 12.79
N LYS A 300 -50.57 -33.72 11.54
CA LYS A 300 -49.40 -34.40 11.01
C LYS A 300 -48.32 -33.34 10.80
N LEU A 301 -47.22 -33.44 11.55
CA LEU A 301 -46.02 -32.69 11.27
C LEU A 301 -45.27 -33.42 10.15
N GLU A 302 -44.86 -32.69 9.10
CA GLU A 302 -44.13 -33.27 7.98
C GLU A 302 -42.74 -33.81 8.43
N THR A 303 -42.15 -33.20 9.46
CA THR A 303 -40.86 -33.56 10.04
C THR A 303 -40.94 -33.64 11.57
N PRO A 304 -41.55 -34.72 12.12
CA PRO A 304 -41.76 -34.84 13.58
C PRO A 304 -40.43 -34.89 14.39
N LYS A 305 -39.29 -35.11 13.75
CA LYS A 305 -37.98 -35.10 14.40
C LYS A 305 -37.57 -33.68 14.84
N GLU A 306 -37.96 -32.66 14.12
CA GLU A 306 -37.58 -31.26 14.38
C GLU A 306 -38.49 -30.59 15.42
N TYR A 307 -39.74 -31.02 15.54
CA TYR A 307 -40.71 -30.42 16.47
C TYR A 307 -40.99 -31.29 17.73
N GLY A 308 -40.72 -32.55 17.68
CA GLY A 308 -41.23 -33.53 18.64
C GLY A 308 -42.61 -34.00 18.27
N ALA A 309 -43.08 -35.07 18.94
CA ALA A 309 -44.42 -35.58 18.73
C ALA A 309 -45.44 -34.60 19.37
N PRO A 310 -46.48 -34.18 18.64
CA PRO A 310 -47.56 -33.40 19.26
C PRO A 310 -48.31 -34.25 20.29
N THR A 311 -48.71 -33.59 21.38
CA THR A 311 -49.44 -34.23 22.49
C THR A 311 -50.67 -33.40 22.80
N TYR A 312 -51.66 -34.06 23.42
CA TYR A 312 -52.77 -33.31 24.00
C TYR A 312 -52.43 -32.95 25.43
N GLU A 313 -52.77 -31.72 25.81
CA GLU A 313 -52.72 -31.26 27.18
C GLU A 313 -54.13 -30.95 27.67
N LEU A 314 -54.44 -31.35 28.89
CA LEU A 314 -55.74 -31.07 29.48
C LEU A 314 -55.71 -29.67 30.08
N GLY A 315 -56.46 -28.74 29.49
CA GLY A 315 -56.66 -27.40 30.01
C GLY A 315 -57.76 -27.31 31.07
N GLU A 316 -58.26 -26.13 31.31
CA GLU A 316 -59.32 -25.88 32.25
C GLU A 316 -60.67 -26.52 31.76
N ILE A 317 -61.28 -27.30 32.60
CA ILE A 317 -62.63 -27.89 32.31
C ILE A 317 -63.69 -27.07 33.06
N LYS A 318 -64.58 -26.44 32.33
CA LYS A 318 -65.70 -25.68 32.87
C LYS A 318 -66.98 -26.51 32.71
N LEU A 319 -67.64 -26.78 33.84
CA LEU A 319 -68.92 -27.46 33.89
C LEU A 319 -70.01 -26.50 34.37
N ASN A 320 -71.26 -26.75 34.03
CA ASN A 320 -72.36 -25.96 34.52
C ASN A 320 -72.54 -26.11 36.06
N ASP A 321 -73.18 -25.15 36.67
CA ASP A 321 -73.43 -25.14 38.11
C ASP A 321 -74.09 -26.43 38.58
N GLY A 322 -73.56 -26.98 39.69
CA GLY A 322 -74.09 -28.25 40.23
C GLY A 322 -73.28 -29.46 39.82
N TYR A 323 -72.30 -29.33 38.94
CA TYR A 323 -71.51 -30.44 38.48
C TYR A 323 -70.00 -30.17 38.68
N TYR A 324 -69.22 -31.19 38.87
CA TYR A 324 -67.75 -31.14 38.91
C TYR A 324 -67.15 -32.40 38.29
N THR A 325 -65.94 -32.35 37.91
CA THR A 325 -65.14 -33.47 37.42
C THR A 325 -63.93 -33.71 38.27
N SER A 326 -63.63 -34.98 38.57
CA SER A 326 -62.40 -35.42 39.14
C SER A 326 -61.86 -36.61 38.38
N GLY A 327 -60.54 -36.58 38.06
CA GLY A 327 -59.92 -37.67 37.30
C GLY A 327 -60.18 -37.63 35.78
N ALA A 328 -60.46 -36.46 35.24
CA ALA A 328 -60.43 -36.26 33.80
C ALA A 328 -59.03 -36.56 33.26
N LYS A 329 -58.95 -37.28 32.15
CA LYS A 329 -57.70 -37.70 31.51
C LYS A 329 -57.82 -37.78 29.99
N VAL A 330 -56.70 -37.55 29.37
CA VAL A 330 -56.51 -37.68 27.92
C VAL A 330 -55.58 -38.84 27.66
N GLU A 331 -56.08 -39.89 27.01
CA GLU A 331 -55.31 -41.06 26.64
C GLU A 331 -55.74 -41.56 25.23
N ASN A 332 -54.79 -41.92 24.42
CA ASN A 332 -55.01 -42.45 23.08
C ASN A 332 -55.99 -41.63 22.20
N GLY A 333 -55.85 -40.28 22.27
CA GLY A 333 -56.73 -39.39 21.50
C GLY A 333 -58.18 -39.32 21.98
N LYS A 334 -58.43 -39.72 23.20
CA LYS A 334 -59.77 -39.67 23.84
C LYS A 334 -59.70 -38.92 25.16
N LEU A 335 -60.60 -37.95 25.36
CA LEU A 335 -60.89 -37.37 26.64
C LEU A 335 -61.94 -38.21 27.39
N THR A 336 -61.54 -38.65 28.56
CA THR A 336 -62.49 -39.32 29.51
C THR A 336 -62.78 -38.30 30.62
N LEU A 337 -64.11 -38.06 30.79
CA LEU A 337 -64.60 -37.00 31.68
C LEU A 337 -65.62 -37.62 32.67
N PRO A 338 -65.17 -38.01 33.87
CA PRO A 338 -66.09 -38.38 34.93
C PRO A 338 -66.85 -37.13 35.41
N ILE A 339 -68.19 -37.22 35.48
CA ILE A 339 -69.05 -36.13 35.93
C ILE A 339 -69.73 -36.58 37.25
N GLN A 340 -69.70 -35.68 38.23
CA GLN A 340 -70.29 -35.85 39.53
C GLN A 340 -71.18 -34.65 39.86
N GLU A 341 -72.29 -34.91 40.50
CA GLU A 341 -73.12 -33.85 41.09
C GLU A 341 -72.59 -33.46 42.45
N LYS A 342 -72.69 -32.14 42.75
CA LYS A 342 -72.27 -31.56 44.05
C LYS A 342 -73.21 -31.99 45.14
#